data_5fac483603f78f703e1d6aeec062d17a
#
_entry.id   5fac483603f78f703e1d6aeec062d17a
#
_cell.length_a   1.000
_cell.length_b   1.000
_cell.length_c   1.000
_cell.angle_alpha   90.00
_cell.angle_beta   90.00
_cell.angle_gamma   90.00
#
_symmetry.space_group_name_H-M   'P 1'
#
loop_
_entity.id
_entity.type
_entity.pdbx_description
1 polymer ?
#
loop_
_entity_poly.entity_id
_entity_poly.type
_entity_poly.pdbx_seq_one_letter_code
_entity_poly.pdbx_strand_id
1 'polypeptide(L)'
;MRGTGPEGHGPVRYGPAPPADGLPVLPGLAAVLAAAAGRADGEPVGGGPALLDAACGYWERRGLATGADRVVAGPGAPALLLALTAALGGDVLVPRPCAAWWGPYARLLGRPVFHVPTPAECGGVPDPYALLETVRRVRAEGGDPRLLVLSVADDPTATVAPPEVLHEAVEAAAAEGLHLISDETWRDTLHAPQDTVLVSPAEMLPDRVTVVSDLAGALLPSGWPAAVARLPDTATGDDLHARVLDVLTALDARVAAPVAAAAAFALIEPEPVTARVESAVRLHARVAAAVHAAVVAAGGLALPPRAGRHVYADLGPLREPLAARGVGDAQDLEDLLTARLGMPAPGGHRFGDDLGALRVRLCTGPLLGGTDAQRTECLTSPSPLELPHVERALIHLRSVLDDLRDDAQRREPPR
;
A
#
# COMPACT_ATOMS: atom_id res chain seq x y z
N MET A 1 -48.02 11.40 13.99
CA MET A 1 -46.70 11.21 14.64
C MET A 1 -45.85 10.43 13.66
N ARG A 2 -44.92 11.09 12.94
CA ARG A 2 -43.91 10.42 12.10
C ARG A 2 -42.70 10.23 12.98
N GLY A 3 -42.38 8.96 13.29
CA GLY A 3 -41.18 8.60 14.00
C GLY A 3 -39.96 9.01 13.20
N THR A 4 -39.09 9.82 13.78
CA THR A 4 -37.73 10.05 13.33
C THR A 4 -36.97 8.76 13.55
N GLY A 5 -36.77 7.98 12.46
CA GLY A 5 -35.79 6.91 12.45
C GLY A 5 -34.38 7.50 12.61
N PRO A 6 -33.37 6.69 13.00
CA PRO A 6 -32.00 7.18 13.12
C PRO A 6 -31.55 7.79 11.79
N GLU A 7 -30.92 8.96 11.87
CA GLU A 7 -30.37 9.67 10.73
C GLU A 7 -29.45 8.72 9.97
N GLY A 8 -29.85 8.40 8.73
CA GLY A 8 -29.14 7.40 7.91
C GLY A 8 -27.73 7.88 7.60
N HIS A 9 -26.75 7.09 8.04
CA HIS A 9 -25.37 7.21 7.62
C HIS A 9 -25.33 7.14 6.09
N GLY A 10 -24.51 7.97 5.46
CA GLY A 10 -24.27 7.90 4.03
C GLY A 10 -23.73 6.53 3.60
N PRO A 11 -23.66 6.22 2.31
CA PRO A 11 -23.17 4.93 1.84
C PRO A 11 -21.73 4.71 2.31
N VAL A 12 -21.42 3.48 2.78
CA VAL A 12 -20.09 3.08 3.23
C VAL A 12 -19.09 3.16 2.06
N ARG A 13 -17.95 3.77 2.31
CA ARG A 13 -16.91 4.03 1.31
C ARG A 13 -15.82 2.96 1.34
N TYR A 14 -15.86 2.01 0.43
CA TYR A 14 -14.88 0.90 0.36
C TYR A 14 -13.68 1.15 -0.58
N GLY A 15 -13.64 2.26 -1.30
CA GLY A 15 -12.54 2.56 -2.21
C GLY A 15 -11.32 3.16 -1.51
N PRO A 16 -10.18 3.25 -2.22
CA PRO A 16 -8.99 3.92 -1.70
C PRO A 16 -9.30 5.34 -1.23
N ALA A 17 -8.74 5.75 -0.10
CA ALA A 17 -8.77 7.12 0.35
C ALA A 17 -7.94 8.02 -0.60
N PRO A 18 -8.22 9.32 -0.68
CA PRO A 18 -7.33 10.25 -1.38
C PRO A 18 -5.89 10.09 -0.90
N PRO A 19 -4.90 10.20 -1.79
CA PRO A 19 -3.50 10.11 -1.40
C PRO A 19 -3.16 11.22 -0.39
N ALA A 20 -2.40 10.86 0.63
CA ALA A 20 -1.88 11.85 1.57
C ALA A 20 -0.80 12.70 0.88
N ASP A 21 -0.64 13.94 1.36
CA ASP A 21 0.43 14.83 0.90
C ASP A 21 1.80 14.17 1.01
N GLY A 22 2.55 14.25 -0.08
CA GLY A 22 3.90 13.69 -0.19
C GLY A 22 4.99 14.71 0.15
N LEU A 23 6.22 14.24 0.07
CA LEU A 23 7.40 15.12 0.15
C LEU A 23 7.56 15.93 -1.14
N PRO A 24 8.20 17.11 -1.11
CA PRO A 24 8.45 17.92 -2.30
C PRO A 24 9.19 17.16 -3.39
N VAL A 25 8.89 17.46 -4.64
CA VAL A 25 9.51 16.82 -5.79
C VAL A 25 11.02 17.05 -5.80
N LEU A 26 11.81 16.01 -6.05
CA LEU A 26 13.26 16.17 -6.23
C LEU A 26 13.53 17.04 -7.48
N PRO A 27 14.35 18.11 -7.39
CA PRO A 27 14.59 19.01 -8.52
C PRO A 27 15.07 18.31 -9.80
N GLY A 28 15.89 17.26 -9.68
CA GLY A 28 16.34 16.46 -10.82
C GLY A 28 15.21 15.76 -11.54
N LEU A 29 14.23 15.19 -10.81
CA LEU A 29 13.03 14.59 -11.39
C LEU A 29 12.15 15.64 -12.09
N ALA A 30 11.96 16.81 -11.47
CA ALA A 30 11.21 17.90 -12.07
C ALA A 30 11.86 18.40 -13.37
N ALA A 31 13.19 18.51 -13.41
CA ALA A 31 13.93 18.91 -14.59
C ALA A 31 13.78 17.90 -15.74
N VAL A 32 13.88 16.60 -15.45
CA VAL A 32 13.68 15.53 -16.45
C VAL A 32 12.26 15.54 -17.00
N LEU A 33 11.26 15.67 -16.12
CA LEU A 33 9.85 15.76 -16.53
C LEU A 33 9.61 16.98 -17.43
N ALA A 34 10.13 18.15 -17.06
CA ALA A 34 10.00 19.40 -17.80
C ALA A 34 10.67 19.29 -19.20
N ALA A 35 11.86 18.69 -19.28
CA ALA A 35 12.58 18.46 -20.54
C ALA A 35 11.79 17.52 -21.49
N ALA A 36 11.03 16.58 -20.94
CA ALA A 36 10.22 15.65 -21.73
C ALA A 36 8.80 16.17 -22.05
N ALA A 37 8.36 17.27 -21.44
CA ALA A 37 7.00 17.81 -21.60
C ALA A 37 6.68 18.25 -23.05
N GLY A 38 7.69 18.57 -23.84
CA GLY A 38 7.54 18.98 -25.25
C GLY A 38 7.58 17.82 -26.25
N ARG A 39 7.65 16.57 -25.83
CA ARG A 39 7.63 15.42 -26.74
C ARG A 39 6.27 15.30 -27.41
N ALA A 40 6.27 15.24 -28.75
CA ALA A 40 5.07 15.03 -29.54
C ALA A 40 4.62 13.56 -29.58
N ASP A 41 5.59 12.64 -29.46
CA ASP A 41 5.35 11.20 -29.49
C ASP A 41 4.88 10.72 -28.12
N GLY A 42 3.76 9.98 -28.10
CA GLY A 42 3.25 9.33 -26.89
C GLY A 42 4.09 8.12 -26.51
N GLU A 43 4.09 7.79 -25.23
CA GLU A 43 4.69 6.55 -24.76
C GLU A 43 3.88 5.34 -25.29
N PRO A 44 4.50 4.26 -25.78
CA PRO A 44 3.76 3.08 -26.20
C PRO A 44 3.04 2.42 -25.02
N VAL A 45 1.97 1.69 -25.31
CA VAL A 45 1.31 0.84 -24.32
C VAL A 45 2.31 -0.20 -23.82
N GLY A 46 2.36 -0.40 -22.52
CA GLY A 46 3.33 -1.30 -21.89
C GLY A 46 4.69 -0.68 -21.60
N GLY A 47 4.94 0.57 -22.06
CA GLY A 47 6.17 1.32 -21.83
C GLY A 47 7.13 1.31 -22.99
N GLY A 48 7.90 2.39 -23.16
CA GLY A 48 8.96 2.51 -24.16
C GLY A 48 10.29 1.92 -23.68
N PRO A 49 11.25 1.70 -24.61
CA PRO A 49 12.51 1.01 -24.33
C PRO A 49 13.28 1.59 -23.14
N ALA A 50 13.37 2.92 -23.05
CA ALA A 50 14.13 3.58 -21.95
C ALA A 50 13.55 3.28 -20.57
N LEU A 51 12.20 3.20 -20.44
CA LEU A 51 11.54 2.86 -19.19
C LEU A 51 11.70 1.37 -18.87
N LEU A 52 11.55 0.50 -19.88
CA LEU A 52 11.66 -0.95 -19.69
C LEU A 52 13.10 -1.35 -19.33
N ASP A 53 14.11 -0.79 -20.00
CA ASP A 53 15.53 -1.03 -19.70
C ASP A 53 15.89 -0.56 -18.28
N ALA A 54 15.40 0.62 -17.89
CA ALA A 54 15.59 1.13 -16.52
C ALA A 54 14.95 0.22 -15.46
N ALA A 55 13.76 -0.33 -15.75
CA ALA A 55 13.08 -1.29 -14.86
C ALA A 55 13.85 -2.62 -14.79
N CYS A 56 14.41 -3.12 -15.88
CA CYS A 56 15.27 -4.30 -15.86
C CYS A 56 16.47 -4.10 -14.94
N GLY A 57 17.18 -2.97 -15.07
CA GLY A 57 18.30 -2.62 -14.20
C GLY A 57 17.91 -2.47 -12.73
N TYR A 58 16.72 -1.94 -12.47
CA TYR A 58 16.15 -1.84 -11.11
C TYR A 58 15.99 -3.21 -10.46
N TRP A 59 15.39 -4.19 -11.18
CA TRP A 59 15.23 -5.54 -10.64
C TRP A 59 16.52 -6.33 -10.60
N GLU A 60 17.43 -6.16 -11.55
CA GLU A 60 18.75 -6.80 -11.52
C GLU A 60 19.54 -6.43 -10.26
N ARG A 61 19.51 -5.15 -9.85
CA ARG A 61 20.13 -4.70 -8.59
C ARG A 61 19.48 -5.31 -7.34
N ARG A 62 18.27 -5.87 -7.47
CA ARG A 62 17.51 -6.56 -6.40
C ARG A 62 17.55 -8.08 -6.53
N GLY A 63 18.46 -8.62 -7.37
CA GLY A 63 18.64 -10.06 -7.58
C GLY A 63 17.58 -10.71 -8.48
N LEU A 64 16.70 -9.93 -9.10
CA LEU A 64 15.64 -10.41 -10.00
C LEU A 64 16.00 -10.08 -11.46
N ALA A 65 16.99 -10.74 -12.03
CA ALA A 65 17.36 -10.56 -13.41
C ALA A 65 16.14 -10.76 -14.34
N THR A 66 15.95 -9.87 -15.30
CA THR A 66 14.82 -9.91 -16.23
C THR A 66 15.13 -9.22 -17.53
N GLY A 67 14.55 -9.69 -18.64
CA GLY A 67 14.60 -9.04 -19.95
C GLY A 67 13.48 -8.03 -20.14
N ALA A 68 13.67 -7.08 -21.05
CA ALA A 68 12.67 -6.06 -21.35
C ALA A 68 11.35 -6.65 -21.92
N ASP A 69 11.42 -7.83 -22.54
CA ASP A 69 10.29 -8.62 -23.02
C ASP A 69 9.43 -9.23 -21.89
N ARG A 70 9.91 -9.16 -20.63
CA ARG A 70 9.22 -9.61 -19.42
C ARG A 70 8.73 -8.46 -18.56
N VAL A 71 8.88 -7.24 -19.03
CA VAL A 71 8.53 -6.03 -18.29
C VAL A 71 7.37 -5.31 -18.96
N VAL A 72 6.41 -4.85 -18.16
CA VAL A 72 5.29 -4.02 -18.62
C VAL A 72 5.19 -2.81 -17.71
N ALA A 73 5.07 -1.61 -18.29
CA ALA A 73 4.79 -0.40 -17.56
C ALA A 73 3.34 0.06 -17.76
N GLY A 74 2.77 0.69 -16.72
CA GLY A 74 1.42 1.22 -16.75
C GLY A 74 1.25 2.49 -15.92
N PRO A 75 0.12 3.20 -16.06
CA PRO A 75 -0.18 4.44 -15.33
C PRO A 75 -0.59 4.15 -13.89
N GLY A 76 0.32 3.58 -13.10
CA GLY A 76 0.14 3.14 -11.73
C GLY A 76 -0.19 1.65 -11.58
N ALA A 77 0.12 1.09 -10.41
CA ALA A 77 -0.12 -0.31 -10.10
C ALA A 77 -1.59 -0.74 -10.22
N PRO A 78 -2.60 0.09 -9.93
CA PRO A 78 -4.00 -0.26 -10.15
C PRO A 78 -4.33 -0.68 -11.58
N ALA A 79 -3.77 0.00 -12.59
CA ALA A 79 -3.98 -0.36 -13.99
C ALA A 79 -3.34 -1.70 -14.36
N LEU A 80 -2.14 -1.97 -13.82
CA LEU A 80 -1.44 -3.24 -14.00
C LEU A 80 -2.18 -4.39 -13.32
N LEU A 81 -2.67 -4.20 -12.09
CA LEU A 81 -3.44 -5.22 -11.38
C LEU A 81 -4.76 -5.54 -12.11
N LEU A 82 -5.45 -4.52 -12.61
CA LEU A 82 -6.65 -4.70 -13.43
C LEU A 82 -6.34 -5.57 -14.66
N ALA A 83 -5.28 -5.24 -15.39
CA ALA A 83 -4.87 -5.96 -16.58
C ALA A 83 -4.44 -7.41 -16.26
N LEU A 84 -3.65 -7.62 -15.22
CA LEU A 84 -3.25 -8.94 -14.74
C LEU A 84 -4.44 -9.78 -14.31
N THR A 85 -5.36 -9.21 -13.51
CA THR A 85 -6.58 -9.91 -13.07
C THR A 85 -7.48 -10.29 -14.25
N ALA A 86 -7.61 -9.42 -15.24
CA ALA A 86 -8.36 -9.69 -16.46
C ALA A 86 -7.71 -10.81 -17.29
N ALA A 87 -6.38 -10.77 -17.43
CA ALA A 87 -5.61 -11.72 -18.22
C ALA A 87 -5.55 -13.11 -17.57
N LEU A 88 -5.38 -13.20 -16.25
CA LEU A 88 -5.29 -14.46 -15.51
C LEU A 88 -6.67 -15.12 -15.32
N GLY A 89 -7.70 -14.32 -15.09
CA GLY A 89 -9.04 -14.82 -14.80
C GLY A 89 -9.16 -15.50 -13.43
N GLY A 90 -10.31 -16.15 -13.20
CA GLY A 90 -10.60 -16.84 -11.94
C GLY A 90 -10.89 -15.89 -10.77
N ASP A 91 -11.00 -16.46 -9.59
CA ASP A 91 -11.24 -15.73 -8.35
C ASP A 91 -9.93 -15.26 -7.72
N VAL A 92 -10.02 -14.16 -6.97
CA VAL A 92 -8.87 -13.50 -6.36
C VAL A 92 -8.84 -13.74 -4.85
N LEU A 93 -7.71 -14.20 -4.36
CA LEU A 93 -7.42 -14.32 -2.93
C LEU A 93 -6.55 -13.14 -2.51
N VAL A 94 -6.88 -12.54 -1.37
CA VAL A 94 -6.12 -11.42 -0.78
C VAL A 94 -6.00 -11.62 0.73
N PRO A 95 -4.90 -11.17 1.37
CA PRO A 95 -4.83 -11.14 2.84
C PRO A 95 -5.91 -10.24 3.44
N ARG A 96 -6.16 -10.40 4.72
CA ARG A 96 -6.99 -9.48 5.50
C ARG A 96 -6.21 -9.01 6.74
N PRO A 97 -5.89 -7.71 6.83
CA PRO A 97 -6.18 -6.64 5.85
C PRO A 97 -5.31 -6.71 4.60
N CYS A 98 -5.60 -5.87 3.59
CA CYS A 98 -4.83 -5.74 2.36
C CYS A 98 -4.89 -4.32 1.80
N ALA A 99 -4.06 -3.99 0.83
CA ALA A 99 -4.10 -2.68 0.18
C ALA A 99 -5.50 -2.35 -0.37
N ALA A 100 -5.97 -1.14 -0.11
CA ALA A 100 -7.35 -0.71 -0.37
C ALA A 100 -7.76 -0.77 -1.86
N TRP A 101 -6.79 -0.82 -2.78
CA TRP A 101 -7.03 -0.83 -4.21
C TRP A 101 -7.09 -2.24 -4.84
N TRP A 102 -6.70 -3.32 -4.12
CA TRP A 102 -6.74 -4.67 -4.70
C TRP A 102 -8.17 -5.18 -4.94
N GLY A 103 -9.02 -5.17 -3.92
CA GLY A 103 -10.39 -5.67 -4.01
C GLY A 103 -11.29 -4.96 -5.03
N PRO A 104 -11.31 -3.62 -5.10
CA PRO A 104 -12.15 -2.90 -6.04
C PRO A 104 -11.93 -3.25 -7.50
N TYR A 105 -10.69 -3.48 -7.93
CA TYR A 105 -10.38 -3.82 -9.33
C TYR A 105 -10.84 -5.22 -9.73
N ALA A 106 -10.71 -6.21 -8.85
CA ALA A 106 -11.25 -7.54 -9.10
C ALA A 106 -12.79 -7.50 -9.22
N ARG A 107 -13.45 -6.78 -8.33
CA ARG A 107 -14.92 -6.59 -8.36
C ARG A 107 -15.40 -5.86 -9.62
N LEU A 108 -14.64 -4.88 -10.12
CA LEU A 108 -14.93 -4.20 -11.38
C LEU A 108 -14.99 -5.17 -12.56
N LEU A 109 -14.17 -6.23 -12.54
CA LEU A 109 -14.16 -7.30 -13.52
C LEU A 109 -15.20 -8.39 -13.23
N GLY A 110 -16.06 -8.23 -12.22
CA GLY A 110 -17.01 -9.25 -11.78
C GLY A 110 -16.33 -10.48 -11.18
N ARG A 111 -15.09 -10.36 -10.68
CA ARG A 111 -14.35 -11.45 -10.06
C ARG A 111 -14.59 -11.46 -8.56
N PRO A 112 -15.01 -12.59 -7.96
CA PRO A 112 -15.07 -12.75 -6.52
C PRO A 112 -13.71 -12.50 -5.86
N VAL A 113 -13.74 -11.86 -4.69
CA VAL A 113 -12.57 -11.61 -3.86
C VAL A 113 -12.77 -12.31 -2.53
N PHE A 114 -11.86 -13.21 -2.21
CA PHE A 114 -11.87 -13.95 -0.96
C PHE A 114 -10.73 -13.50 -0.06
N HIS A 115 -11.07 -13.12 1.15
CA HIS A 115 -10.10 -12.69 2.14
C HIS A 115 -9.54 -13.88 2.91
N VAL A 116 -8.22 -13.98 2.97
CA VAL A 116 -7.51 -14.98 3.76
C VAL A 116 -7.10 -14.36 5.09
N PRO A 117 -7.43 -14.97 6.24
CA PRO A 117 -6.97 -14.49 7.54
C PRO A 117 -5.44 -14.35 7.59
N THR A 118 -4.99 -13.23 8.16
CA THR A 118 -3.58 -12.90 8.25
C THR A 118 -3.28 -12.51 9.71
N PRO A 119 -2.79 -13.45 10.54
CA PRO A 119 -2.34 -13.15 11.88
C PRO A 119 -1.23 -12.09 11.90
N ALA A 120 -1.14 -11.36 13.00
CA ALA A 120 -0.19 -10.25 13.14
C ALA A 120 1.27 -10.69 12.97
N GLU A 121 1.61 -11.90 13.45
CA GLU A 121 2.93 -12.51 13.35
C GLU A 121 3.34 -12.85 11.91
N CYS A 122 2.39 -12.98 10.99
CA CYS A 122 2.64 -13.26 9.58
C CYS A 122 3.11 -12.04 8.78
N GLY A 123 3.10 -10.84 9.38
CA GLY A 123 3.66 -9.63 8.77
C GLY A 123 3.00 -9.18 7.46
N GLY A 124 1.68 -9.43 7.30
CA GLY A 124 0.91 -9.05 6.11
C GLY A 124 0.75 -10.15 5.06
N VAL A 125 1.45 -11.27 5.20
CA VAL A 125 1.30 -12.45 4.34
C VAL A 125 0.24 -13.40 4.92
N PRO A 126 -0.60 -14.05 4.11
CA PRO A 126 -1.58 -15.00 4.60
C PRO A 126 -0.96 -16.14 5.40
N ASP A 127 -1.63 -16.58 6.46
CA ASP A 127 -1.28 -17.83 7.12
C ASP A 127 -1.43 -19.01 6.11
N PRO A 128 -0.42 -19.89 5.97
CA PRO A 128 -0.43 -20.96 4.96
C PRO A 128 -1.60 -21.93 5.12
N TYR A 129 -1.97 -22.28 6.35
CA TYR A 129 -3.10 -23.19 6.61
C TYR A 129 -4.43 -22.51 6.30
N ALA A 130 -4.58 -21.23 6.68
CA ALA A 130 -5.76 -20.45 6.35
C ALA A 130 -5.91 -20.24 4.83
N LEU A 131 -4.79 -20.13 4.10
CA LEU A 131 -4.78 -20.06 2.64
C LEU A 131 -5.31 -21.36 2.04
N LEU A 132 -4.76 -22.52 2.43
CA LEU A 132 -5.20 -23.83 1.95
C LEU A 132 -6.68 -24.09 2.24
N GLU A 133 -7.14 -23.75 3.45
CA GLU A 133 -8.54 -23.93 3.83
C GLU A 133 -9.47 -23.01 3.03
N THR A 134 -9.04 -21.77 2.79
CA THR A 134 -9.81 -20.82 1.96
C THR A 134 -9.94 -21.33 0.53
N VAL A 135 -8.84 -21.82 -0.07
CA VAL A 135 -8.86 -22.41 -1.43
C VAL A 135 -9.81 -23.61 -1.50
N ARG A 136 -9.73 -24.53 -0.53
CA ARG A 136 -10.60 -25.71 -0.47
C ARG A 136 -12.08 -25.33 -0.38
N ARG A 137 -12.40 -24.39 0.51
CA ARG A 137 -13.76 -23.88 0.70
C ARG A 137 -14.30 -23.24 -0.57
N VAL A 138 -13.53 -22.34 -1.20
CA VAL A 138 -13.93 -21.67 -2.43
C VAL A 138 -14.21 -22.66 -3.54
N ARG A 139 -13.36 -23.68 -3.73
CA ARG A 139 -13.59 -24.75 -4.72
C ARG A 139 -14.81 -25.59 -4.40
N ALA A 140 -15.03 -25.93 -3.13
CA ALA A 140 -16.22 -26.70 -2.70
C ALA A 140 -17.53 -25.93 -2.96
N GLU A 141 -17.49 -24.61 -2.92
CA GLU A 141 -18.60 -23.72 -3.26
C GLU A 141 -18.73 -23.45 -4.77
N GLY A 142 -17.90 -24.09 -5.61
CA GLY A 142 -17.93 -23.96 -7.07
C GLY A 142 -17.12 -22.77 -7.62
N GLY A 143 -16.30 -22.12 -6.81
CA GLY A 143 -15.38 -21.05 -7.25
C GLY A 143 -14.11 -21.61 -7.92
N ASP A 144 -13.38 -20.72 -8.58
CA ASP A 144 -12.16 -21.01 -9.34
C ASP A 144 -11.00 -20.10 -8.86
N PRO A 145 -10.43 -20.35 -7.66
CA PRO A 145 -9.33 -19.54 -7.13
C PRO A 145 -8.08 -19.76 -7.97
N ARG A 146 -7.61 -18.70 -8.62
CA ARG A 146 -6.43 -18.71 -9.50
C ARG A 146 -5.34 -17.75 -9.11
N LEU A 147 -5.68 -16.69 -8.38
CA LEU A 147 -4.81 -15.57 -8.14
C LEU A 147 -4.70 -15.30 -6.64
N LEU A 148 -3.47 -15.22 -6.13
CA LEU A 148 -3.15 -14.68 -4.81
C LEU A 148 -2.39 -13.36 -4.98
N VAL A 149 -2.89 -12.27 -4.38
CA VAL A 149 -2.17 -11.00 -4.29
C VAL A 149 -1.67 -10.83 -2.86
N LEU A 150 -0.39 -10.54 -2.71
CA LEU A 150 0.25 -10.27 -1.41
C LEU A 150 1.29 -9.16 -1.54
N SER A 151 1.75 -8.61 -0.43
CA SER A 151 2.87 -7.66 -0.41
C SER A 151 3.97 -8.08 0.55
N VAL A 152 5.22 -7.80 0.19
CA VAL A 152 6.42 -8.15 0.99
C VAL A 152 6.70 -7.11 2.08
N ALA A 153 6.33 -5.85 1.83
CA ALA A 153 6.25 -4.77 2.80
C ALA A 153 4.80 -4.28 2.78
N ASP A 154 4.04 -4.60 3.81
CA ASP A 154 2.58 -4.63 3.75
C ASP A 154 1.91 -3.25 3.81
N ASP A 155 0.93 -3.04 2.98
CA ASP A 155 -0.10 -2.01 3.09
C ASP A 155 -1.44 -2.70 3.45
N PRO A 156 -2.05 -2.44 4.61
CA PRO A 156 -1.90 -1.21 5.41
C PRO A 156 -1.07 -1.33 6.70
N THR A 157 -0.54 -2.50 7.05
CA THR A 157 0.02 -2.73 8.38
C THR A 157 1.42 -2.16 8.58
N ALA A 158 2.12 -1.79 7.50
CA ALA A 158 3.52 -1.33 7.51
C ALA A 158 4.49 -2.37 8.11
N THR A 159 4.13 -3.64 8.08
CA THR A 159 4.95 -4.77 8.54
C THR A 159 5.73 -5.38 7.38
N VAL A 160 6.68 -6.24 7.70
CA VAL A 160 7.44 -7.04 6.73
C VAL A 160 7.31 -8.50 7.15
N ALA A 161 6.96 -9.35 6.20
CA ALA A 161 6.79 -10.77 6.46
C ALA A 161 8.12 -11.44 6.84
N PRO A 162 8.13 -12.31 7.86
CA PRO A 162 9.28 -13.18 8.09
C PRO A 162 9.53 -14.08 6.87
N PRO A 163 10.79 -14.25 6.42
CA PRO A 163 11.10 -15.06 5.23
C PRO A 163 10.55 -16.48 5.27
N GLU A 164 10.51 -17.09 6.45
CA GLU A 164 10.00 -18.45 6.67
C GLU A 164 8.50 -18.51 6.41
N VAL A 165 7.73 -17.55 6.94
CA VAL A 165 6.26 -17.48 6.75
C VAL A 165 5.93 -17.18 5.28
N LEU A 166 6.70 -16.29 4.65
CA LEU A 166 6.55 -16.00 3.22
C LEU A 166 6.80 -17.27 2.39
N HIS A 167 7.86 -18.01 2.70
CA HIS A 167 8.21 -19.26 2.00
C HIS A 167 7.07 -20.30 2.11
N GLU A 168 6.55 -20.53 3.30
CA GLU A 168 5.43 -21.47 3.53
C GLU A 168 4.16 -21.04 2.78
N ALA A 169 3.85 -19.74 2.75
CA ALA A 169 2.70 -19.21 2.01
C ALA A 169 2.87 -19.36 0.48
N VAL A 170 4.09 -19.15 -0.03
CA VAL A 170 4.44 -19.35 -1.45
C VAL A 170 4.34 -20.82 -1.83
N GLU A 171 4.84 -21.75 -1.01
CA GLU A 171 4.72 -23.19 -1.23
C GLU A 171 3.24 -23.63 -1.22
N ALA A 172 2.44 -23.15 -0.26
CA ALA A 172 1.01 -23.45 -0.20
C ALA A 172 0.27 -22.95 -1.46
N ALA A 173 0.59 -21.74 -1.92
CA ALA A 173 0.02 -21.18 -3.15
C ALA A 173 0.45 -22.00 -4.40
N ALA A 174 1.72 -22.40 -4.46
CA ALA A 174 2.24 -23.23 -5.55
C ALA A 174 1.57 -24.61 -5.60
N ALA A 175 1.41 -25.27 -4.45
CA ALA A 175 0.72 -26.57 -4.33
C ALA A 175 -0.72 -26.51 -4.84
N GLU A 176 -1.41 -25.39 -4.63
CA GLU A 176 -2.77 -25.15 -5.09
C GLU A 176 -2.85 -24.62 -6.54
N GLY A 177 -1.71 -24.45 -7.21
CA GLY A 177 -1.65 -23.99 -8.60
C GLY A 177 -1.98 -22.51 -8.79
N LEU A 178 -1.93 -21.70 -7.73
CA LEU A 178 -2.20 -20.28 -7.81
C LEU A 178 -1.07 -19.53 -8.53
N HIS A 179 -1.42 -18.47 -9.26
CA HIS A 179 -0.49 -17.45 -9.70
C HIS A 179 -0.38 -16.37 -8.62
N LEU A 180 0.84 -15.94 -8.30
CA LEU A 180 1.07 -14.91 -7.29
C LEU A 180 1.32 -13.56 -7.96
N ILE A 181 0.67 -12.52 -7.44
CA ILE A 181 1.07 -11.13 -7.67
C ILE A 181 1.72 -10.61 -6.39
N SER A 182 3.03 -10.35 -6.45
CA SER A 182 3.78 -9.71 -5.36
C SER A 182 3.75 -8.21 -5.57
N ASP A 183 3.00 -7.51 -4.72
CA ASP A 183 3.05 -6.04 -4.64
C ASP A 183 4.28 -5.62 -3.84
N GLU A 184 5.28 -5.11 -4.53
CA GLU A 184 6.54 -4.66 -3.94
C GLU A 184 6.66 -3.12 -3.90
N THR A 185 5.54 -2.42 -3.94
CA THR A 185 5.45 -0.95 -3.93
C THR A 185 6.21 -0.31 -2.76
N TRP A 186 6.19 -0.95 -1.59
CA TRP A 186 6.84 -0.42 -0.39
C TRP A 186 8.20 -1.06 -0.08
N ARG A 187 8.73 -1.89 -0.97
CA ARG A 187 10.02 -2.58 -0.83
C ARG A 187 11.18 -1.64 -0.45
N ASP A 188 11.29 -0.50 -1.13
CA ASP A 188 12.39 0.45 -0.94
C ASP A 188 12.15 1.42 0.23
N THR A 189 11.18 1.13 1.09
CA THR A 189 10.81 1.98 2.23
C THR A 189 11.08 1.34 3.59
N LEU A 190 11.93 0.33 3.65
CA LEU A 190 12.28 -0.35 4.90
C LEU A 190 12.92 0.62 5.90
N HIS A 191 12.39 0.67 7.12
CA HIS A 191 12.86 1.60 8.16
C HIS A 191 14.25 1.26 8.68
N ALA A 192 14.61 -0.02 8.69
CA ALA A 192 15.92 -0.55 9.08
C ALA A 192 16.38 -1.62 8.08
N PRO A 193 16.79 -1.23 6.85
CA PRO A 193 17.13 -2.19 5.79
C PRO A 193 18.30 -3.10 6.14
N GLN A 194 19.23 -2.66 7.02
CA GLN A 194 20.35 -3.46 7.50
C GLN A 194 19.94 -4.57 8.48
N ASP A 195 18.77 -4.43 9.12
CA ASP A 195 18.25 -5.36 10.14
C ASP A 195 17.03 -6.15 9.67
N THR A 196 16.62 -5.95 8.40
CA THR A 196 15.40 -6.54 7.85
C THR A 196 15.72 -7.32 6.59
N VAL A 197 15.52 -8.65 6.64
CA VAL A 197 15.59 -9.49 5.45
C VAL A 197 14.27 -9.38 4.71
N LEU A 198 14.30 -8.88 3.47
CA LEU A 198 13.16 -8.82 2.58
C LEU A 198 13.47 -9.68 1.36
N VAL A 199 12.64 -10.68 1.14
CA VAL A 199 12.76 -11.62 0.02
C VAL A 199 11.57 -11.43 -0.90
N SER A 200 11.77 -11.50 -2.21
CA SER A 200 10.68 -11.51 -3.17
C SER A 200 10.14 -12.94 -3.34
N PRO A 201 8.81 -13.15 -3.39
CA PRO A 201 8.25 -14.42 -3.82
C PRO A 201 8.78 -14.90 -5.18
N ALA A 202 9.19 -13.98 -6.05
CA ALA A 202 9.77 -14.31 -7.35
C ALA A 202 11.16 -14.97 -7.26
N GLU A 203 11.87 -14.84 -6.14
CA GLU A 203 13.12 -15.57 -5.86
C GLU A 203 12.84 -17.03 -5.50
N MET A 204 11.66 -17.31 -4.93
CA MET A 204 11.24 -18.65 -4.47
C MET A 204 10.49 -19.40 -5.56
N LEU A 205 9.63 -18.71 -6.32
CA LEU A 205 8.75 -19.29 -7.34
C LEU A 205 8.77 -18.45 -8.63
N PRO A 206 9.92 -18.40 -9.35
CA PRO A 206 10.13 -17.50 -10.50
C PRO A 206 9.13 -17.72 -11.65
N ASP A 207 8.60 -18.94 -11.79
CA ASP A 207 7.74 -19.35 -12.90
C ASP A 207 6.27 -18.95 -12.75
N ARG A 208 5.85 -18.51 -11.55
CA ARG A 208 4.44 -18.22 -11.23
C ARG A 208 4.23 -16.92 -10.47
N VAL A 209 5.26 -16.11 -10.31
CA VAL A 209 5.16 -14.83 -9.61
C VAL A 209 5.34 -13.67 -10.57
N THR A 210 4.34 -12.81 -10.62
CA THR A 210 4.42 -11.48 -11.21
C THR A 210 4.71 -10.48 -10.10
N VAL A 211 5.79 -9.70 -10.25
CA VAL A 211 6.11 -8.61 -9.32
C VAL A 211 5.54 -7.31 -9.85
N VAL A 212 4.84 -6.55 -9.03
CA VAL A 212 4.32 -5.22 -9.36
C VAL A 212 4.92 -4.21 -8.39
N SER A 213 5.39 -3.08 -8.91
CA SER A 213 5.91 -1.97 -8.12
C SER A 213 5.32 -0.66 -8.60
N ASP A 214 4.52 0.00 -7.75
CA ASP A 214 4.09 1.38 -7.99
C ASP A 214 5.23 2.33 -7.60
N LEU A 215 5.67 3.15 -8.54
CA LEU A 215 6.82 4.02 -8.32
C LEU A 215 6.51 5.19 -7.36
N ALA A 216 5.23 5.49 -7.13
CA ALA A 216 4.81 6.45 -6.10
C ALA A 216 5.04 5.95 -4.66
N GLY A 217 5.38 4.68 -4.46
CA GLY A 217 5.80 4.13 -3.17
C GLY A 217 7.03 4.81 -2.61
N ALA A 218 8.11 4.92 -3.42
CA ALA A 218 9.39 5.49 -2.98
C ALA A 218 10.01 6.49 -3.96
N LEU A 219 9.84 6.28 -5.27
CA LEU A 219 10.64 6.90 -6.32
C LEU A 219 10.01 8.15 -6.94
N LEU A 220 8.68 8.17 -7.09
CA LEU A 220 7.93 9.25 -7.74
C LEU A 220 6.93 9.91 -6.79
N PRO A 221 6.55 11.17 -7.04
CA PRO A 221 5.40 11.79 -6.40
C PRO A 221 4.10 11.04 -6.72
N SER A 222 3.16 10.96 -5.79
CA SER A 222 1.86 10.31 -5.98
C SER A 222 1.01 10.90 -7.12
N GLY A 223 1.25 12.15 -7.50
CA GLY A 223 0.62 12.80 -8.64
C GLY A 223 1.22 12.44 -10.01
N TRP A 224 2.27 11.63 -10.06
CA TRP A 224 2.92 11.15 -11.28
C TRP A 224 2.76 9.63 -11.42
N PRO A 225 1.59 9.16 -11.82
CA PRO A 225 1.27 7.74 -11.78
C PRO A 225 2.11 6.96 -12.81
N ALA A 226 2.95 6.06 -12.31
CA ALA A 226 3.68 5.08 -13.08
C ALA A 226 3.96 3.86 -12.22
N ALA A 227 3.85 2.69 -12.80
CA ALA A 227 4.19 1.42 -12.19
C ALA A 227 4.84 0.50 -13.22
N VAL A 228 5.58 -0.47 -12.75
CA VAL A 228 6.22 -1.49 -13.56
C VAL A 228 5.86 -2.88 -13.03
N ALA A 229 5.65 -3.82 -13.93
CA ALA A 229 5.45 -5.23 -13.61
C ALA A 229 6.53 -6.09 -14.27
N ARG A 230 7.07 -7.05 -13.52
CA ARG A 230 7.94 -8.11 -13.99
C ARG A 230 7.15 -9.40 -14.06
N LEU A 231 7.07 -10.01 -15.24
CA LEU A 231 6.35 -11.26 -15.47
C LEU A 231 7.32 -12.45 -15.40
N PRO A 232 6.82 -13.69 -15.18
CA PRO A 232 7.63 -14.90 -15.20
C PRO A 232 8.33 -15.10 -16.55
N ASP A 233 9.56 -15.61 -16.53
CA ASP A 233 10.30 -15.99 -17.74
C ASP A 233 9.97 -17.41 -18.15
N THR A 234 8.77 -17.60 -18.68
CA THR A 234 8.21 -18.89 -19.14
C THR A 234 7.30 -18.66 -20.35
N ALA A 235 6.99 -19.72 -21.09
CA ALA A 235 6.01 -19.65 -22.18
C ALA A 235 4.63 -19.16 -21.70
N THR A 236 4.23 -19.55 -20.48
CA THR A 236 2.99 -19.03 -19.85
C THR A 236 3.10 -17.54 -19.53
N GLY A 237 4.31 -17.08 -19.18
CA GLY A 237 4.62 -15.67 -18.97
C GLY A 237 4.55 -14.86 -20.26
N ASP A 238 4.95 -15.44 -21.42
CA ASP A 238 4.80 -14.82 -22.74
C ASP A 238 3.31 -14.60 -23.07
N ASP A 239 2.49 -15.64 -22.89
CA ASP A 239 1.05 -15.55 -23.10
C ASP A 239 0.40 -14.53 -22.15
N LEU A 240 0.86 -14.47 -20.90
CA LEU A 240 0.37 -13.49 -19.93
C LEU A 240 0.75 -12.07 -20.35
N HIS A 241 2.01 -11.86 -20.79
CA HIS A 241 2.49 -10.56 -21.27
C HIS A 241 1.63 -10.05 -22.42
N ALA A 242 1.40 -10.88 -23.45
CA ALA A 242 0.56 -10.52 -24.58
C ALA A 242 -0.87 -10.12 -24.15
N ARG A 243 -1.51 -10.92 -23.30
CA ARG A 243 -2.87 -10.63 -22.79
C ARG A 243 -2.92 -9.37 -21.93
N VAL A 244 -1.90 -9.11 -21.14
CA VAL A 244 -1.81 -7.87 -20.34
C VAL A 244 -1.70 -6.66 -21.26
N LEU A 245 -0.88 -6.72 -22.32
CA LEU A 245 -0.78 -5.66 -23.32
C LEU A 245 -2.09 -5.45 -24.06
N ASP A 246 -2.82 -6.51 -24.41
CA ASP A 246 -4.14 -6.40 -25.04
C ASP A 246 -5.14 -5.62 -24.15
N VAL A 247 -5.17 -5.92 -22.86
CA VAL A 247 -6.04 -5.20 -21.89
C VAL A 247 -5.62 -3.74 -21.75
N LEU A 248 -4.32 -3.47 -21.58
CA LEU A 248 -3.81 -2.11 -21.48
C LEU A 248 -4.08 -1.30 -22.77
N THR A 249 -3.98 -1.95 -23.94
CA THR A 249 -4.31 -1.35 -25.23
C THR A 249 -5.79 -1.01 -25.32
N ALA A 250 -6.68 -1.92 -24.92
CA ALA A 250 -8.11 -1.70 -24.91
C ALA A 250 -8.54 -0.53 -23.99
N LEU A 251 -7.78 -0.31 -22.93
CA LEU A 251 -7.97 0.78 -21.97
C LEU A 251 -7.27 2.09 -22.37
N ASP A 252 -6.43 2.07 -23.43
CA ASP A 252 -5.47 3.15 -23.75
C ASP A 252 -4.60 3.53 -22.54
N ALA A 253 -4.25 2.55 -21.70
CA ALA A 253 -3.55 2.75 -20.44
C ALA A 253 -2.04 2.90 -20.67
N ARG A 254 -1.60 4.14 -20.85
CA ARG A 254 -0.21 4.53 -21.12
C ARG A 254 0.35 5.37 -19.98
N VAL A 255 1.63 5.22 -19.70
CA VAL A 255 2.33 6.21 -18.87
C VAL A 255 2.47 7.49 -19.68
N ALA A 256 2.17 8.64 -19.10
CA ALA A 256 2.39 9.91 -19.80
C ALA A 256 3.89 10.10 -20.11
N ALA A 257 4.26 10.50 -21.32
CA ALA A 257 5.65 10.58 -21.77
C ALA A 257 6.58 11.36 -20.82
N PRO A 258 6.19 12.52 -20.25
CA PRO A 258 7.01 13.20 -19.24
C PRO A 258 7.21 12.38 -17.96
N VAL A 259 6.17 11.66 -17.53
CA VAL A 259 6.21 10.79 -16.34
C VAL A 259 7.08 9.56 -16.62
N ALA A 260 6.99 8.97 -17.81
CA ALA A 260 7.83 7.84 -18.21
C ALA A 260 9.32 8.22 -18.21
N ALA A 261 9.68 9.41 -18.68
CA ALA A 261 11.05 9.90 -18.63
C ALA A 261 11.54 10.08 -17.17
N ALA A 262 10.71 10.65 -16.29
CA ALA A 262 11.03 10.78 -14.87
C ALA A 262 11.12 9.41 -14.18
N ALA A 263 10.25 8.46 -14.54
CA ALA A 263 10.26 7.10 -14.03
C ALA A 263 11.53 6.35 -14.44
N ALA A 264 11.92 6.42 -15.72
CA ALA A 264 13.17 5.84 -16.19
C ALA A 264 14.38 6.41 -15.45
N PHE A 265 14.44 7.74 -15.27
CA PHE A 265 15.49 8.39 -14.49
C PHE A 265 15.52 7.91 -13.03
N ALA A 266 14.35 7.79 -12.39
CA ALA A 266 14.25 7.33 -11.01
C ALA A 266 14.67 5.86 -10.86
N LEU A 267 14.28 4.99 -11.79
CA LEU A 267 14.61 3.56 -11.79
C LEU A 267 16.10 3.27 -12.06
N ILE A 268 16.85 4.18 -12.69
CA ILE A 268 18.32 4.08 -12.79
C ILE A 268 18.99 4.30 -11.42
N GLU A 269 18.27 4.89 -10.46
CA GLU A 269 18.72 5.15 -9.09
C GLU A 269 20.02 5.96 -9.03
N PRO A 270 20.11 7.13 -9.70
CA PRO A 270 21.28 7.98 -9.55
C PRO A 270 21.40 8.49 -8.11
N GLU A 271 22.60 8.86 -7.70
CA GLU A 271 22.90 9.24 -6.31
C GLU A 271 21.89 10.22 -5.70
N PRO A 272 21.40 11.30 -6.38
CA PRO A 272 20.42 12.20 -5.79
C PRO A 272 19.05 11.53 -5.50
N VAL A 273 18.68 10.50 -6.26
CA VAL A 273 17.45 9.73 -6.04
C VAL A 273 17.62 8.80 -4.84
N THR A 274 18.71 8.05 -4.77
CA THR A 274 19.00 7.15 -3.64
C THR A 274 19.13 7.91 -2.33
N ALA A 275 19.89 9.00 -2.30
CA ALA A 275 20.02 9.86 -1.12
C ALA A 275 18.67 10.45 -0.67
N ARG A 276 17.79 10.79 -1.63
CA ARG A 276 16.44 11.28 -1.36
C ARG A 276 15.57 10.18 -0.74
N VAL A 277 15.58 8.97 -1.31
CA VAL A 277 14.82 7.82 -0.77
C VAL A 277 15.27 7.50 0.65
N GLU A 278 16.57 7.40 0.89
CA GLU A 278 17.11 7.15 2.22
C GLU A 278 16.71 8.22 3.25
N SER A 279 16.76 9.50 2.87
CA SER A 279 16.36 10.59 3.76
C SER A 279 14.87 10.56 4.06
N ALA A 280 14.03 10.26 3.06
CA ALA A 280 12.59 10.08 3.21
C ALA A 280 12.26 8.90 4.13
N VAL A 281 12.93 7.78 3.95
CA VAL A 281 12.76 6.57 4.79
C VAL A 281 13.11 6.88 6.24
N ARG A 282 14.27 7.49 6.50
CA ARG A 282 14.67 7.87 7.88
C ARG A 282 13.67 8.83 8.53
N LEU A 283 13.16 9.80 7.78
CA LEU A 283 12.15 10.75 8.26
C LEU A 283 10.85 10.04 8.62
N HIS A 284 10.29 9.25 7.67
CA HIS A 284 9.04 8.54 7.88
C HIS A 284 9.14 7.50 9.00
N ALA A 285 10.27 6.80 9.14
CA ALA A 285 10.51 5.87 10.23
C ALA A 285 10.40 6.53 11.61
N ARG A 286 11.03 7.71 11.78
CA ARG A 286 10.96 8.47 13.05
C ARG A 286 9.54 8.94 13.37
N VAL A 287 8.83 9.48 12.36
CA VAL A 287 7.46 9.96 12.56
C VAL A 287 6.51 8.80 12.81
N ALA A 288 6.65 7.69 12.07
CA ALA A 288 5.83 6.49 12.27
C ALA A 288 6.04 5.89 13.67
N ALA A 289 7.27 5.85 14.17
CA ALA A 289 7.55 5.42 15.54
C ALA A 289 6.87 6.33 16.59
N ALA A 290 6.86 7.65 16.38
CA ALA A 290 6.18 8.59 17.26
C ALA A 290 4.65 8.43 17.23
N VAL A 291 4.06 8.18 16.04
CA VAL A 291 2.64 7.89 15.87
C VAL A 291 2.27 6.56 16.55
N HIS A 292 3.06 5.51 16.34
CA HIS A 292 2.89 4.21 16.98
C HIS A 292 2.89 4.35 18.51
N ALA A 293 3.89 5.06 19.07
CA ALA A 293 3.96 5.30 20.51
C ALA A 293 2.73 6.05 21.04
N ALA A 294 2.20 7.02 20.28
CA ALA A 294 0.99 7.75 20.65
C ALA A 294 -0.26 6.85 20.67
N VAL A 295 -0.41 5.97 19.65
CA VAL A 295 -1.52 5.00 19.61
C VAL A 295 -1.49 4.05 20.79
N VAL A 296 -0.31 3.47 21.09
CA VAL A 296 -0.14 2.52 22.21
C VAL A 296 -0.37 3.22 23.55
N ALA A 297 0.15 4.44 23.74
CA ALA A 297 -0.06 5.22 24.97
C ALA A 297 -1.53 5.56 25.23
N ALA A 298 -2.31 5.76 24.18
CA ALA A 298 -3.75 5.98 24.27
C ALA A 298 -4.57 4.70 24.55
N GLY A 299 -3.93 3.54 24.58
CA GLY A 299 -4.58 2.24 24.81
C GLY A 299 -5.06 1.53 23.55
N GLY A 300 -4.72 2.03 22.36
CA GLY A 300 -4.88 1.31 21.08
C GLY A 300 -3.82 0.23 20.89
N LEU A 301 -4.02 -0.63 19.90
CA LEU A 301 -3.07 -1.65 19.51
C LEU A 301 -2.52 -1.29 18.11
N ALA A 302 -1.22 -1.48 17.91
CA ALA A 302 -0.58 -1.37 16.61
C ALA A 302 0.69 -2.20 16.60
N LEU A 303 1.03 -2.78 15.44
CA LEU A 303 2.34 -3.38 15.23
C LEU A 303 3.38 -2.27 15.01
N PRO A 304 4.62 -2.45 15.46
CA PRO A 304 5.71 -1.53 15.15
C PRO A 304 5.89 -1.45 13.62
N PRO A 305 5.82 -0.24 13.03
CA PRO A 305 6.00 -0.10 11.58
C PRO A 305 7.45 -0.40 11.19
N ARG A 306 7.62 -1.21 10.15
CA ARG A 306 8.92 -1.61 9.59
C ARG A 306 9.17 -1.07 8.19
N ALA A 307 8.13 -0.59 7.53
CA ALA A 307 8.20 -0.03 6.19
C ALA A 307 7.14 1.04 5.98
N GLY A 308 7.17 1.71 4.85
CA GLY A 308 6.11 2.62 4.42
C GLY A 308 6.06 3.96 5.18
N ARG A 309 4.88 4.58 5.12
CA ARG A 309 4.65 5.94 5.64
C ARG A 309 3.38 6.02 6.47
N HIS A 310 3.05 4.95 7.20
CA HIS A 310 1.79 4.85 7.94
C HIS A 310 1.92 3.91 9.13
N VAL A 311 0.92 3.99 10.01
CA VAL A 311 0.70 3.08 11.13
C VAL A 311 -0.73 2.58 11.03
N TYR A 312 -0.95 1.29 11.18
CA TYR A 312 -2.27 0.68 11.23
C TYR A 312 -2.65 0.41 12.67
N ALA A 313 -3.64 1.15 13.16
CA ALA A 313 -4.05 1.14 14.54
C ALA A 313 -5.38 0.40 14.71
N ASP A 314 -5.48 -0.48 15.71
CA ASP A 314 -6.72 -1.08 16.18
C ASP A 314 -7.16 -0.36 17.46
N LEU A 315 -8.26 0.37 17.37
CA LEU A 315 -8.90 1.09 18.48
C LEU A 315 -10.05 0.28 19.09
N GLY A 316 -10.14 -1.01 18.81
CA GLY A 316 -11.09 -1.94 19.42
C GLY A 316 -11.09 -1.91 20.94
N PRO A 317 -9.93 -1.80 21.63
CA PRO A 317 -9.90 -1.62 23.10
C PRO A 317 -10.62 -0.35 23.60
N LEU A 318 -10.78 0.65 22.74
CA LEU A 318 -11.49 1.91 23.04
C LEU A 318 -12.95 1.91 22.56
N ARG A 319 -13.53 0.75 22.29
CA ARG A 319 -14.89 0.62 21.74
C ARG A 319 -15.96 1.32 22.60
N GLU A 320 -15.91 1.17 23.92
CA GLU A 320 -16.90 1.77 24.80
C GLU A 320 -16.87 3.31 24.77
N PRO A 321 -15.72 3.99 24.97
CA PRO A 321 -15.67 5.43 24.85
C PRO A 321 -15.95 5.93 23.42
N LEU A 322 -15.62 5.18 22.38
CA LEU A 322 -15.96 5.51 21.00
C LEU A 322 -17.46 5.40 20.74
N ALA A 323 -18.12 4.35 21.24
CA ALA A 323 -19.58 4.20 21.13
C ALA A 323 -20.33 5.34 21.83
N ALA A 324 -19.81 5.84 22.95
CA ALA A 324 -20.37 7.01 23.66
C ALA A 324 -20.29 8.31 22.84
N ARG A 325 -19.48 8.34 21.79
CA ARG A 325 -19.33 9.44 20.80
C ARG A 325 -20.08 9.18 19.49
N GLY A 326 -20.87 8.13 19.43
CA GLY A 326 -21.63 7.75 18.23
C GLY A 326 -20.83 6.95 17.21
N VAL A 327 -19.65 6.43 17.56
CA VAL A 327 -18.85 5.57 16.68
C VAL A 327 -19.31 4.12 16.84
N GLY A 328 -20.05 3.61 15.88
CA GLY A 328 -20.54 2.23 15.84
C GLY A 328 -19.65 1.30 15.02
N ASP A 329 -18.99 1.84 14.00
CA ASP A 329 -18.22 1.09 13.02
C ASP A 329 -16.98 1.84 12.53
N ALA A 330 -16.26 1.23 11.56
CA ALA A 330 -15.02 1.78 11.01
C ALA A 330 -15.25 3.01 10.13
N GLN A 331 -16.44 3.20 9.54
CA GLN A 331 -16.77 4.40 8.77
C GLN A 331 -16.97 5.59 9.69
N ASP A 332 -17.70 5.39 10.80
CA ASP A 332 -17.88 6.41 11.84
C ASP A 332 -16.53 6.81 12.46
N LEU A 333 -15.65 5.82 12.70
CA LEU A 333 -14.30 6.05 13.19
C LEU A 333 -13.47 6.90 12.23
N GLU A 334 -13.52 6.57 10.93
CA GLU A 334 -12.86 7.35 9.87
C GLU A 334 -13.34 8.80 9.87
N ASP A 335 -14.65 9.02 9.90
CA ASP A 335 -15.26 10.34 9.85
C ASP A 335 -14.90 11.16 11.10
N LEU A 336 -14.97 10.56 12.28
CA LEU A 336 -14.59 11.20 13.54
C LEU A 336 -13.12 11.62 13.55
N LEU A 337 -12.22 10.68 13.22
CA LEU A 337 -10.78 10.94 13.26
C LEU A 337 -10.33 11.91 12.18
N THR A 338 -10.87 11.78 10.95
CA THR A 338 -10.59 12.73 9.86
C THR A 338 -10.98 14.14 10.25
N ALA A 339 -12.17 14.33 10.84
CA ALA A 339 -12.63 15.63 11.30
C ALA A 339 -11.78 16.20 12.45
N ARG A 340 -11.42 15.38 13.43
CA ARG A 340 -10.65 15.82 14.60
C ARG A 340 -9.18 16.08 14.30
N LEU A 341 -8.54 15.23 13.49
CA LEU A 341 -7.14 15.36 13.13
C LEU A 341 -6.90 16.41 12.03
N GLY A 342 -7.94 16.75 11.25
CA GLY A 342 -7.80 17.62 10.08
C GLY A 342 -6.98 16.98 8.96
N MET A 343 -6.83 15.65 8.97
CA MET A 343 -6.13 14.87 7.94
C MET A 343 -6.85 13.54 7.69
N PRO A 344 -6.72 12.93 6.52
CA PRO A 344 -7.33 11.64 6.21
C PRO A 344 -6.88 10.55 7.20
N ALA A 345 -7.85 9.83 7.77
CA ALA A 345 -7.65 8.69 8.66
C ALA A 345 -8.53 7.52 8.18
N PRO A 346 -8.20 6.88 7.03
CA PRO A 346 -9.05 5.87 6.42
C PRO A 346 -9.26 4.66 7.33
N GLY A 347 -10.53 4.25 7.45
CA GLY A 347 -10.96 3.14 8.29
C GLY A 347 -10.58 1.77 7.72
N GLY A 348 -10.47 0.76 8.60
CA GLY A 348 -10.07 -0.60 8.25
C GLY A 348 -10.93 -1.28 7.19
N HIS A 349 -12.22 -0.93 7.11
CA HIS A 349 -13.14 -1.44 6.09
C HIS A 349 -12.67 -1.17 4.65
N ARG A 350 -11.90 -0.10 4.42
CA ARG A 350 -11.28 0.20 3.10
C ARG A 350 -10.18 -0.79 2.75
N PHE A 351 -9.58 -1.42 3.73
CA PHE A 351 -8.49 -2.40 3.62
C PHE A 351 -8.98 -3.85 3.76
N GLY A 352 -10.28 -4.07 3.56
CA GLY A 352 -10.88 -5.39 3.61
C GLY A 352 -11.17 -5.94 5.00
N ASP A 353 -10.94 -5.18 6.07
CA ASP A 353 -11.38 -5.54 7.41
C ASP A 353 -12.91 -5.47 7.54
N ASP A 354 -13.44 -6.14 8.54
CA ASP A 354 -14.86 -6.07 8.82
C ASP A 354 -15.25 -4.65 9.23
N LEU A 355 -16.41 -4.19 8.76
CA LEU A 355 -16.89 -2.84 9.06
C LEU A 355 -17.00 -2.58 10.57
N GLY A 356 -17.33 -3.61 11.35
CA GLY A 356 -17.37 -3.52 12.81
C GLY A 356 -16.01 -3.49 13.52
N ALA A 357 -14.90 -3.69 12.82
CA ALA A 357 -13.55 -3.60 13.38
C ALA A 357 -13.10 -2.13 13.42
N LEU A 358 -12.83 -1.61 14.61
CA LEU A 358 -12.46 -0.20 14.80
C LEU A 358 -10.96 0.00 14.50
N ARG A 359 -10.58 -0.21 13.23
CA ARG A 359 -9.21 -0.04 12.74
C ARG A 359 -9.08 1.18 11.84
N VAL A 360 -7.90 1.78 11.83
CA VAL A 360 -7.61 3.00 11.07
C VAL A 360 -6.17 3.03 10.62
N ARG A 361 -5.90 3.57 9.41
CA ARG A 361 -4.56 3.84 8.92
C ARG A 361 -4.20 5.32 9.12
N LEU A 362 -3.15 5.60 9.88
CA LEU A 362 -2.61 6.94 10.15
C LEU A 362 -1.37 7.19 9.31
N CYS A 363 -1.43 8.14 8.38
CA CYS A 363 -0.32 8.48 7.49
C CYS A 363 0.62 9.50 8.13
N THR A 364 1.92 9.36 7.90
CA THR A 364 2.96 10.27 8.44
C THR A 364 3.11 11.55 7.62
N GLY A 365 2.81 11.54 6.32
CA GLY A 365 2.99 12.67 5.42
C GLY A 365 2.32 13.97 5.89
N PRO A 366 1.03 13.97 6.29
CA PRO A 366 0.34 15.17 6.77
C PRO A 366 0.97 15.79 8.02
N LEU A 367 1.72 15.01 8.82
CA LEU A 367 2.38 15.49 10.03
C LEU A 367 3.66 16.28 9.76
N LEU A 368 4.15 16.27 8.51
CA LEU A 368 5.39 16.94 8.10
C LEU A 368 5.20 18.43 7.75
N GLY A 369 4.01 18.97 7.90
CA GLY A 369 3.67 20.35 7.60
C GLY A 369 2.87 20.58 6.34
N GLY A 370 2.26 21.74 6.22
CA GLY A 370 1.35 22.13 5.14
C GLY A 370 2.03 22.73 3.89
N THR A 371 3.34 23.00 3.94
CA THR A 371 4.08 23.64 2.84
C THR A 371 5.30 22.83 2.42
N ASP A 372 5.72 22.97 1.16
CA ASP A 372 6.93 22.32 0.65
C ASP A 372 8.20 22.75 1.40
N ALA A 373 8.24 24.00 1.86
CA ALA A 373 9.36 24.51 2.67
C ALA A 373 9.48 23.74 4.00
N GLN A 374 8.36 23.53 4.72
CA GLN A 374 8.33 22.76 5.97
C GLN A 374 8.72 21.29 5.74
N ARG A 375 8.20 20.68 4.69
CA ARG A 375 8.53 19.28 4.34
C ARG A 375 10.00 19.11 3.93
N THR A 376 10.59 20.13 3.24
CA THR A 376 12.01 20.16 2.91
C THR A 376 12.86 20.29 4.18
N GLU A 377 12.46 21.16 5.11
CA GLU A 377 13.10 21.30 6.41
C GLU A 377 13.10 19.97 7.19
N CYS A 378 11.98 19.22 7.19
CA CYS A 378 11.91 17.90 7.81
C CYS A 378 12.93 16.92 7.23
N LEU A 379 13.16 16.95 5.91
CA LEU A 379 14.11 16.04 5.25
C LEU A 379 15.56 16.31 5.61
N THR A 380 15.90 17.57 5.87
CA THR A 380 17.27 18.01 6.11
C THR A 380 17.62 18.15 7.59
N SER A 381 16.61 18.19 8.45
CA SER A 381 16.80 18.32 9.89
C SER A 381 17.38 17.04 10.52
N PRO A 382 18.39 17.14 11.38
CA PRO A 382 18.85 16.02 12.20
C PRO A 382 17.81 15.59 13.26
N SER A 383 16.95 16.50 13.69
CA SER A 383 15.90 16.32 14.71
C SER A 383 14.53 16.73 14.17
N PRO A 384 13.95 16.02 13.17
CA PRO A 384 12.71 16.44 12.52
C PRO A 384 11.50 16.47 13.46
N LEU A 385 11.48 15.67 14.53
CA LEU A 385 10.38 15.65 15.50
C LEU A 385 10.37 16.89 16.42
N GLU A 386 11.49 17.63 16.53
CA GLU A 386 11.62 18.85 17.33
C GLU A 386 11.27 20.12 16.52
N LEU A 387 11.02 19.97 15.22
CA LEU A 387 10.56 21.10 14.40
C LEU A 387 9.18 21.57 14.87
N PRO A 388 8.96 22.87 15.08
CA PRO A 388 7.74 23.39 15.73
C PRO A 388 6.44 23.00 15.06
N HIS A 389 6.44 22.77 13.75
CA HIS A 389 5.25 22.33 13.01
C HIS A 389 4.99 20.82 13.16
N VAL A 390 6.04 19.98 13.22
CA VAL A 390 5.95 18.55 13.45
C VAL A 390 5.56 18.26 14.91
N GLU A 391 6.23 18.92 15.85
CA GLU A 391 5.93 18.81 17.27
C GLU A 391 4.47 19.14 17.57
N ARG A 392 3.97 20.27 17.04
CA ARG A 392 2.55 20.65 17.18
C ARG A 392 1.61 19.62 16.59
N ALA A 393 1.92 19.07 15.41
CA ALA A 393 1.10 18.02 14.78
C ALA A 393 1.07 16.74 15.62
N LEU A 394 2.19 16.33 16.18
CA LEU A 394 2.29 15.16 17.06
C LEU A 394 1.60 15.40 18.42
N ILE A 395 1.71 16.59 19.00
CA ILE A 395 0.97 16.95 20.21
C ILE A 395 -0.53 16.91 19.94
N HIS A 396 -0.99 17.47 18.84
CA HIS A 396 -2.40 17.42 18.45
C HIS A 396 -2.90 15.99 18.26
N LEU A 397 -2.14 15.13 17.54
CA LEU A 397 -2.47 13.71 17.39
C LEU A 397 -2.62 13.01 18.75
N ARG A 398 -1.66 13.21 19.66
CA ARG A 398 -1.71 12.64 21.01
C ARG A 398 -2.94 13.15 21.77
N SER A 399 -3.20 14.44 21.76
CA SER A 399 -4.38 15.03 22.43
C SER A 399 -5.67 14.42 21.90
N VAL A 400 -5.82 14.25 20.58
CA VAL A 400 -7.02 13.62 20.01
C VAL A 400 -7.16 12.18 20.48
N LEU A 401 -6.08 11.39 20.48
CA LEU A 401 -6.12 9.99 20.93
C LEU A 401 -6.36 9.86 22.45
N ASP A 402 -5.74 10.72 23.27
CA ASP A 402 -5.95 10.73 24.73
C ASP A 402 -7.39 11.11 25.08
N ASP A 403 -7.98 12.07 24.37
CA ASP A 403 -9.38 12.43 24.54
C ASP A 403 -10.33 11.24 24.29
N LEU A 404 -9.96 10.32 23.36
CA LEU A 404 -10.78 9.11 23.12
C LEU A 404 -10.81 8.19 24.35
N ARG A 405 -9.72 8.14 25.12
CA ARG A 405 -9.59 7.33 26.34
C ARG A 405 -10.28 7.95 27.55
N ASP A 406 -10.09 9.25 27.78
CA ASP A 406 -10.39 9.90 29.07
C ASP A 406 -11.88 10.01 29.38
N ASP A 407 -12.76 9.99 28.38
CA ASP A 407 -14.23 9.96 28.65
C ASP A 407 -14.72 8.61 29.22
N ALA A 408 -13.97 7.54 29.12
CA ALA A 408 -14.27 6.26 29.78
C ALA A 408 -14.06 6.36 31.27
N GLN A 409 -13.02 7.06 31.73
CA GLN A 409 -12.70 7.21 33.17
C GLN A 409 -13.60 8.19 33.88
N ARG A 410 -14.23 9.16 33.19
CA ARG A 410 -15.16 10.14 33.83
C ARG A 410 -16.55 9.57 34.12
N ARG A 411 -16.88 8.38 33.63
CA ARG A 411 -18.21 7.74 33.80
C ARG A 411 -18.22 6.59 34.80
N GLU A 412 -17.10 6.19 35.41
CA GLU A 412 -17.16 5.32 36.60
C GLU A 412 -17.66 6.14 37.78
N PRO A 413 -18.82 5.83 38.37
CA PRO A 413 -19.26 6.48 39.58
C PRO A 413 -18.27 6.14 40.71
N PRO A 414 -17.97 7.09 41.61
CA PRO A 414 -17.11 6.79 42.75
C PRO A 414 -17.76 5.66 43.57
N ARG A 415 -16.97 4.59 43.80
CA ARG A 415 -17.35 3.46 44.65
C ARG A 415 -17.50 3.89 46.09
#